data_3eb4e714ae3412dbc3cd2a7bfff9f46c
#
_entry.id   3eb4e714ae3412dbc3cd2a7bfff9f46c
#
_cell.length_a   1.000
_cell.length_b   1.000
_cell.length_c   1.000
_cell.angle_alpha   90.00
_cell.angle_beta   90.00
_cell.angle_gamma   90.00
#
_symmetry.space_group_name_H-M   'P 1'
#
loop_
_entity.id
_entity.type
_entity.pdbx_description
1 polymer ?
#
loop_
_entity_poly.entity_id
_entity_poly.type
_entity_poly.pdbx_seq_one_letter_code
_entity_poly.pdbx_strand_id
1 'polypeptide(L)'
;MHHTSESTHDRIEFVSNWSTTTPVAVVKPLTFAQRGTVSLGYIAAVVLGSVTLSLFSGSHLLFVALVLPVVIAMSWQNSEAMVMLLPIWLVMVGLLRRLTAGGGNVAFSGDPVIIVGPLALLILWLLVASKPKFGLKFSKLARTVFAFNVVCLLEAFNPAQHSLMTGVGGLLFIMIPSLAFWLGRYFGEEGLILRLVWTVAYMGLFAAAYGLYQQFHGFPTWDLNWIATKGYGALNLGSGVIRPFSTFSSAQEYAVFMAVALVAWVALLGSRTRIFLPLHVAAIVIISVALFYESQRTSLFLAVLALGVMGASRRGLRPLFVGLAGIGAVMVLIVFAGSFGGGGGGNTATSSSSAGSVAASHQLSGITDPTGANSSLPGHLAATRKGIVQGFTHPLGHGSGSVNLASSKYTSNNTLHGTEFDPGNMGIAFGVSGIIIYLMMLRNVLSSAYRLARERKDALGLFVIGLVSATLFQWTNGDLYSVCWLVWLFLGFTDKLAGQSAVSTGENTLARASQSFEWRRPGEPRRSSAAL
;
A
#
# COMPACT_ATOMS: atom_id res chain seq x y z
N MET A 1 -61.49 75.64 17.16
CA MET A 1 -60.55 75.02 18.09
C MET A 1 -59.72 74.01 17.30
N HIS A 2 -58.48 74.34 17.18
CA HIS A 2 -57.46 73.61 16.40
C HIS A 2 -57.06 72.29 17.07
N HIS A 3 -56.93 71.24 16.32
CA HIS A 3 -55.96 70.17 16.64
C HIS A 3 -55.31 69.66 15.37
N THR A 4 -54.04 70.00 15.28
CA THR A 4 -53.05 69.55 14.32
C THR A 4 -52.58 68.11 14.69
N SER A 5 -52.63 67.20 13.74
CA SER A 5 -52.03 65.88 13.90
C SER A 5 -50.67 65.80 13.15
N GLU A 6 -49.59 65.76 13.89
CA GLU A 6 -48.26 65.44 13.43
C GLU A 6 -48.13 63.93 13.22
N SER A 7 -47.77 63.54 12.02
CA SER A 7 -47.39 62.18 11.67
C SER A 7 -45.89 62.01 11.88
N THR A 8 -45.50 61.27 12.90
CA THR A 8 -44.14 60.84 13.12
C THR A 8 -43.84 59.59 12.27
N HIS A 9 -43.00 59.81 11.26
CA HIS A 9 -42.34 58.73 10.54
C HIS A 9 -41.24 58.13 11.42
N ASP A 10 -41.48 56.97 12.01
CA ASP A 10 -40.44 56.14 12.63
C ASP A 10 -39.57 55.50 11.54
N ARG A 11 -38.39 56.10 11.32
CA ARG A 11 -37.28 55.46 10.63
C ARG A 11 -36.70 54.42 11.56
N ILE A 12 -36.89 53.14 11.26
CA ILE A 12 -36.14 52.06 11.85
C ILE A 12 -34.74 52.09 11.26
N GLU A 13 -33.79 52.71 11.95
CA GLU A 13 -32.37 52.56 11.70
C GLU A 13 -31.95 51.15 12.16
N PHE A 14 -31.72 50.28 11.19
CA PHE A 14 -31.01 48.99 11.42
C PHE A 14 -29.54 49.33 11.72
N VAL A 15 -29.21 49.51 12.98
CA VAL A 15 -27.83 49.62 13.44
C VAL A 15 -27.19 48.23 13.36
N SER A 16 -26.39 48.04 12.28
CA SER A 16 -25.51 46.92 12.12
C SER A 16 -24.29 47.09 13.05
N ASN A 17 -24.42 46.71 14.33
CA ASN A 17 -23.30 46.57 15.24
C ASN A 17 -22.99 45.09 15.48
N TRP A 18 -22.36 44.46 14.49
CA TRP A 18 -21.65 43.19 14.65
C TRP A 18 -20.15 43.40 14.45
N SER A 19 -19.50 44.09 15.39
CA SER A 19 -18.05 44.15 15.48
C SER A 19 -17.58 44.11 16.94
N THR A 20 -17.93 43.01 17.60
CA THR A 20 -17.15 42.55 18.76
C THR A 20 -16.77 41.11 18.49
N THR A 21 -15.87 40.92 17.56
CA THR A 21 -15.05 39.71 17.52
C THR A 21 -14.18 39.75 18.77
N THR A 22 -14.65 39.16 19.86
CA THR A 22 -13.76 38.61 20.87
C THR A 22 -12.72 37.79 20.12
N PRO A 23 -11.41 38.04 20.28
CA PRO A 23 -10.40 37.19 19.68
C PRO A 23 -10.63 35.82 20.29
N VAL A 24 -11.25 34.92 19.54
CA VAL A 24 -11.20 33.48 19.84
C VAL A 24 -9.72 33.21 19.94
N ALA A 25 -9.23 32.97 21.14
CA ALA A 25 -7.87 32.54 21.35
C ALA A 25 -7.66 31.36 20.42
N VAL A 26 -6.99 31.60 19.29
CA VAL A 26 -6.53 30.56 18.39
C VAL A 26 -5.55 29.76 19.23
N VAL A 27 -6.07 28.74 19.92
CA VAL A 27 -5.26 27.71 20.53
C VAL A 27 -4.45 27.16 19.36
N LYS A 28 -3.21 27.66 19.23
CA LYS A 28 -2.26 27.13 18.24
C LYS A 28 -2.31 25.61 18.40
N PRO A 29 -2.79 24.85 17.40
CA PRO A 29 -2.77 23.41 17.52
C PRO A 29 -1.31 23.05 17.80
N LEU A 30 -1.05 22.38 18.93
CA LEU A 30 0.26 21.83 19.25
C LEU A 30 0.80 21.21 17.97
N THR A 31 1.90 21.75 17.46
CA THR A 31 2.49 21.26 16.23
C THR A 31 2.69 19.75 16.37
N PHE A 32 2.37 18.98 15.35
CA PHE A 32 2.49 17.52 15.32
C PHE A 32 3.87 17.05 15.87
N ALA A 33 4.92 17.84 15.66
CA ALA A 33 6.24 17.63 16.25
C ALA A 33 6.23 17.57 17.79
N GLN A 34 5.44 18.40 18.47
CA GLN A 34 5.41 18.40 19.93
C GLN A 34 4.56 17.27 20.52
N ARG A 35 3.45 16.90 19.86
CA ARG A 35 2.66 15.73 20.28
C ARG A 35 3.30 14.41 19.86
N GLY A 36 4.02 14.40 18.73
CA GLY A 36 4.65 13.20 18.18
C GLY A 36 5.97 12.82 18.84
N THR A 37 6.76 13.76 19.32
CA THR A 37 8.09 13.46 19.87
C THR A 37 8.04 12.70 21.19
N VAL A 38 7.14 13.04 22.09
CA VAL A 38 6.99 12.34 23.38
C VAL A 38 6.44 10.93 23.13
N SER A 39 5.44 10.77 22.25
CA SER A 39 4.87 9.48 21.93
C SER A 39 5.80 8.58 21.12
N LEU A 40 6.57 9.13 20.17
CA LEU A 40 7.57 8.37 19.41
C LEU A 40 8.72 7.89 20.28
N GLY A 41 9.23 8.72 21.19
CA GLY A 41 10.25 8.32 22.15
C GLY A 41 9.78 7.20 23.07
N TYR A 42 8.55 7.28 23.58
CA TYR A 42 7.94 6.24 24.40
C TYR A 42 7.76 4.94 23.61
N ILE A 43 7.23 5.01 22.38
CA ILE A 43 7.08 3.84 21.51
C ILE A 43 8.45 3.21 21.22
N ALA A 44 9.43 4.02 20.83
CA ALA A 44 10.77 3.53 20.56
C ALA A 44 11.37 2.84 21.80
N ALA A 45 11.20 3.42 22.99
CA ALA A 45 11.67 2.84 24.25
C ALA A 45 10.99 1.51 24.56
N VAL A 46 9.65 1.42 24.38
CA VAL A 46 8.92 0.17 24.62
C VAL A 46 9.26 -0.89 23.58
N VAL A 47 9.35 -0.53 22.29
CA VAL A 47 9.74 -1.48 21.24
C VAL A 47 11.17 -1.96 21.45
N LEU A 48 12.13 -1.06 21.72
CA LEU A 48 13.51 -1.43 22.00
C LEU A 48 13.61 -2.28 23.28
N GLY A 49 12.92 -1.91 24.34
CA GLY A 49 12.85 -2.69 25.58
C GLY A 49 12.23 -4.07 25.36
N SER A 50 11.16 -4.15 24.57
CA SER A 50 10.52 -5.41 24.24
C SER A 50 11.40 -6.29 23.36
N VAL A 51 12.11 -5.72 22.38
CA VAL A 51 13.11 -6.43 21.57
C VAL A 51 14.22 -6.95 22.46
N THR A 52 14.79 -6.10 23.31
CA THR A 52 15.88 -6.48 24.22
C THR A 52 15.45 -7.61 25.16
N LEU A 53 14.29 -7.47 25.79
CA LEU A 53 13.78 -8.50 26.70
C LEU A 53 13.45 -9.82 25.97
N SER A 54 12.95 -9.73 24.73
CA SER A 54 12.66 -10.88 23.88
C SER A 54 13.93 -11.61 23.44
N LEU A 55 15.00 -10.85 23.13
CA LEU A 55 16.32 -11.40 22.83
C LEU A 55 16.89 -12.23 24.01
N PHE A 56 16.70 -11.74 25.24
CA PHE A 56 17.16 -12.45 26.45
C PHE A 56 16.28 -13.66 26.81
N SER A 57 14.96 -13.56 26.61
CA SER A 57 14.01 -14.60 26.99
C SER A 57 13.72 -15.62 25.88
N GLY A 58 14.00 -15.30 24.63
CA GLY A 58 13.61 -16.08 23.45
C GLY A 58 12.09 -16.21 23.25
N SER A 59 11.28 -15.35 23.91
CA SER A 59 9.82 -15.46 23.93
C SER A 59 9.13 -14.37 23.10
N HIS A 60 8.57 -14.74 21.95
CA HIS A 60 7.72 -13.86 21.15
C HIS A 60 6.39 -13.51 21.85
N LEU A 61 5.87 -14.36 22.74
CA LEU A 61 4.68 -14.04 23.53
C LEU A 61 4.94 -12.86 24.46
N LEU A 62 6.12 -12.79 25.08
CA LEU A 62 6.49 -11.67 25.92
C LEU A 62 6.58 -10.37 25.12
N PHE A 63 7.16 -10.43 23.92
CA PHE A 63 7.18 -9.30 23.00
C PHE A 63 5.76 -8.79 22.72
N VAL A 64 4.85 -9.67 22.35
CA VAL A 64 3.44 -9.31 22.07
C VAL A 64 2.75 -8.75 23.31
N ALA A 65 2.96 -9.37 24.47
CA ALA A 65 2.36 -8.92 25.73
C ALA A 65 2.79 -7.49 26.13
N LEU A 66 4.00 -7.08 25.75
CA LEU A 66 4.50 -5.74 26.03
C LEU A 66 4.06 -4.71 24.96
N VAL A 67 4.08 -5.10 23.69
CA VAL A 67 3.79 -4.20 22.57
C VAL A 67 2.29 -3.95 22.41
N LEU A 68 1.44 -4.95 22.60
CA LEU A 68 0.00 -4.83 22.36
C LEU A 68 -0.70 -3.78 23.24
N PRO A 69 -0.43 -3.67 24.57
CA PRO A 69 -0.98 -2.59 25.39
C PRO A 69 -0.59 -1.19 24.90
N VAL A 70 0.65 -1.04 24.40
CA VAL A 70 1.11 0.24 23.83
C VAL A 70 0.36 0.57 22.55
N VAL A 71 0.16 -0.41 21.68
CA VAL A 71 -0.63 -0.26 20.45
C VAL A 71 -2.05 0.16 20.79
N ILE A 72 -2.68 -0.44 21.80
CA ILE A 72 -4.03 -0.09 22.25
C ILE A 72 -4.05 1.35 22.77
N ALA A 73 -3.14 1.70 23.68
CA ALA A 73 -3.06 3.04 24.26
C ALA A 73 -2.81 4.12 23.20
N MET A 74 -1.92 3.85 22.24
CA MET A 74 -1.63 4.75 21.12
C MET A 74 -2.81 4.90 20.18
N SER A 75 -3.48 3.81 19.84
CA SER A 75 -4.68 3.86 18.99
C SER A 75 -5.79 4.72 19.62
N TRP A 76 -5.90 4.69 20.95
CA TRP A 76 -6.86 5.50 21.70
C TRP A 76 -6.46 6.97 21.78
N GLN A 77 -5.21 7.25 22.20
CA GLN A 77 -4.74 8.61 22.47
C GLN A 77 -4.42 9.40 21.21
N ASN A 78 -3.81 8.75 20.22
CA ASN A 78 -3.35 9.37 18.98
C ASN A 78 -3.47 8.44 17.77
N SER A 79 -4.69 8.23 17.32
CA SER A 79 -4.98 7.34 16.19
C SER A 79 -4.31 7.79 14.88
N GLU A 80 -4.02 9.09 14.70
CA GLU A 80 -3.27 9.60 13.54
C GLU A 80 -1.80 9.13 13.57
N ALA A 81 -1.14 9.24 14.73
CA ALA A 81 0.22 8.73 14.90
C ALA A 81 0.27 7.21 14.69
N MET A 82 -0.76 6.48 15.13
CA MET A 82 -0.83 5.04 14.89
C MET A 82 -0.92 4.70 13.40
N VAL A 83 -1.69 5.45 12.61
CA VAL A 83 -1.71 5.31 11.14
C VAL A 83 -0.34 5.59 10.53
N MET A 84 0.41 6.57 11.04
CA MET A 84 1.77 6.87 10.59
C MET A 84 2.79 5.78 10.92
N LEU A 85 2.60 5.07 12.03
CA LEU A 85 3.48 3.95 12.43
C LEU A 85 3.21 2.68 11.64
N LEU A 86 2.04 2.54 11.03
CA LEU A 86 1.65 1.33 10.30
C LEU A 86 2.64 0.95 9.19
N PRO A 87 3.07 1.84 8.26
CA PRO A 87 4.06 1.49 7.25
C PRO A 87 5.40 1.06 7.85
N ILE A 88 5.83 1.68 8.95
CA ILE A 88 7.08 1.34 9.62
C ILE A 88 6.98 -0.08 10.20
N TRP A 89 5.88 -0.37 10.91
CA TRP A 89 5.63 -1.72 11.45
C TRP A 89 5.62 -2.77 10.34
N LEU A 90 4.88 -2.52 9.26
CA LEU A 90 4.72 -3.46 8.17
C LEU A 90 6.06 -3.80 7.50
N VAL A 91 6.94 -2.82 7.32
CA VAL A 91 8.28 -3.05 6.74
C VAL A 91 9.19 -3.78 7.71
N MET A 92 9.08 -3.50 9.02
CA MET A 92 10.00 -4.01 10.03
C MET A 92 9.59 -5.34 10.65
N VAL A 93 8.33 -5.75 10.54
CA VAL A 93 7.80 -6.93 11.26
C VAL A 93 8.57 -8.21 10.95
N GLY A 94 8.97 -8.45 9.71
CA GLY A 94 9.75 -9.62 9.33
C GLY A 94 11.13 -9.64 9.98
N LEU A 95 11.84 -8.52 10.01
CA LEU A 95 13.14 -8.37 10.67
C LEU A 95 13.00 -8.50 12.20
N LEU A 96 12.00 -7.85 12.80
CA LEU A 96 11.75 -7.96 14.25
C LEU A 96 11.52 -9.39 14.68
N ARG A 97 10.75 -10.17 13.92
CA ARG A 97 10.53 -11.60 14.18
C ARG A 97 11.82 -12.41 14.17
N ARG A 98 12.71 -12.12 13.23
CA ARG A 98 14.01 -12.80 13.12
C ARG A 98 14.96 -12.41 14.24
N LEU A 99 15.03 -11.13 14.56
CA LEU A 99 15.87 -10.63 15.66
C LEU A 99 15.40 -11.16 17.03
N THR A 100 14.09 -11.24 17.27
CA THR A 100 13.54 -11.70 18.55
C THR A 100 13.49 -13.21 18.70
N ALA A 101 13.82 -13.97 17.65
CA ALA A 101 13.85 -15.45 17.70
C ALA A 101 14.97 -16.04 18.57
N GLY A 102 15.95 -15.24 19.01
CA GLY A 102 16.94 -15.60 20.04
C GLY A 102 17.83 -16.81 19.75
N GLY A 103 18.04 -17.19 18.48
CA GLY A 103 18.89 -18.34 18.12
C GLY A 103 18.31 -19.72 18.49
N GLY A 104 17.14 -19.78 19.13
CA GLY A 104 16.41 -21.02 19.42
C GLY A 104 15.53 -21.44 18.25
N ASN A 105 15.10 -22.71 18.26
CA ASN A 105 14.12 -23.27 17.32
C ASN A 105 12.73 -22.64 17.54
N VAL A 106 12.59 -21.34 17.28
CA VAL A 106 11.27 -20.71 17.28
C VAL A 106 10.50 -21.27 16.10
N ALA A 107 9.41 -21.98 16.38
CA ALA A 107 8.49 -22.43 15.36
C ALA A 107 7.79 -21.21 14.74
N PHE A 108 8.41 -20.61 13.72
CA PHE A 108 7.88 -19.42 13.02
C PHE A 108 6.48 -19.64 12.43
N SER A 109 6.04 -20.90 12.31
CA SER A 109 4.68 -21.24 11.87
C SER A 109 3.58 -20.80 12.86
N GLY A 110 3.92 -20.58 14.13
CA GLY A 110 2.99 -20.16 15.18
C GLY A 110 3.31 -18.79 15.78
N ASP A 111 4.17 -18.02 15.13
CA ASP A 111 4.71 -16.79 15.66
C ASP A 111 3.63 -15.72 15.94
N PRO A 112 3.40 -15.37 17.21
CA PRO A 112 2.35 -14.43 17.58
C PRO A 112 2.66 -12.98 17.16
N VAL A 113 3.91 -12.64 16.83
CA VAL A 113 4.31 -11.29 16.43
C VAL A 113 3.60 -10.88 15.14
N ILE A 114 3.30 -11.83 14.24
CA ILE A 114 2.57 -11.54 13.01
C ILE A 114 1.12 -11.08 13.26
N ILE A 115 0.54 -11.46 14.41
CA ILE A 115 -0.85 -11.13 14.75
C ILE A 115 -0.96 -9.69 15.30
N VAL A 116 0.13 -9.11 15.81
CA VAL A 116 0.13 -7.75 16.39
C VAL A 116 -0.41 -6.72 15.38
N GLY A 117 0.05 -6.80 14.14
CA GLY A 117 -0.42 -5.89 13.09
C GLY A 117 -1.94 -5.99 12.84
N PRO A 118 -2.51 -7.16 12.49
CA PRO A 118 -3.95 -7.33 12.33
C PRO A 118 -4.76 -6.86 13.53
N LEU A 119 -4.33 -7.18 14.75
CA LEU A 119 -5.01 -6.73 15.97
C LEU A 119 -4.94 -5.21 16.12
N ALA A 120 -3.78 -4.61 15.86
CA ALA A 120 -3.60 -3.16 15.89
C ALA A 120 -4.56 -2.46 14.92
N LEU A 121 -4.67 -2.97 13.69
CA LEU A 121 -5.59 -2.42 12.71
C LEU A 121 -7.05 -2.58 13.12
N LEU A 122 -7.41 -3.77 13.58
CA LEU A 122 -8.78 -4.04 14.03
C LEU A 122 -9.18 -3.12 15.18
N ILE A 123 -8.30 -2.95 16.18
CA ILE A 123 -8.52 -2.06 17.32
C ILE A 123 -8.66 -0.62 16.82
N LEU A 124 -7.75 -0.15 15.98
CA LEU A 124 -7.81 1.19 15.42
C LEU A 124 -9.08 1.40 14.60
N TRP A 125 -9.48 0.41 13.80
CA TRP A 125 -10.70 0.46 13.03
C TRP A 125 -11.95 0.53 13.92
N LEU A 126 -12.05 -0.29 14.97
CA LEU A 126 -13.16 -0.27 15.93
C LEU A 126 -13.28 1.09 16.64
N LEU A 127 -12.15 1.66 17.07
CA LEU A 127 -12.10 2.97 17.71
C LEU A 127 -12.53 4.10 16.75
N VAL A 128 -12.15 4.01 15.49
CA VAL A 128 -12.55 5.00 14.47
C VAL A 128 -13.99 4.80 14.04
N ALA A 129 -14.46 3.56 13.90
CA ALA A 129 -15.82 3.24 13.51
C ALA A 129 -16.87 3.76 14.53
N SER A 130 -16.49 3.88 15.81
CA SER A 130 -17.35 4.47 16.85
C SER A 130 -17.50 5.99 16.77
N LYS A 131 -16.72 6.69 15.91
CA LYS A 131 -16.76 8.15 15.82
C LYS A 131 -17.81 8.64 14.81
N PRO A 132 -18.54 9.74 15.10
CA PRO A 132 -19.65 10.23 14.25
C PRO A 132 -19.26 10.52 12.81
N LYS A 133 -18.00 10.92 12.57
CA LYS A 133 -17.48 11.22 11.22
C LYS A 133 -17.27 9.97 10.35
N PHE A 134 -17.38 8.77 10.92
CA PHE A 134 -17.17 7.52 10.17
C PHE A 134 -18.32 7.24 9.18
N GLY A 135 -19.51 7.74 9.41
CA GLY A 135 -20.70 7.61 8.55
C GLY A 135 -20.64 8.39 7.24
N LEU A 136 -19.50 8.42 6.56
CA LEU A 136 -19.31 9.07 5.27
C LEU A 136 -20.16 8.40 4.19
N LYS A 137 -20.73 9.22 3.28
CA LYS A 137 -21.50 8.72 2.13
C LYS A 137 -20.75 7.63 1.39
N PHE A 138 -21.40 6.50 1.16
CA PHE A 138 -20.80 5.36 0.46
C PHE A 138 -20.63 5.68 -1.02
N SER A 139 -19.39 5.78 -1.48
CA SER A 139 -19.02 5.83 -2.90
C SER A 139 -19.26 4.47 -3.57
N LYS A 140 -19.12 4.41 -4.90
CA LYS A 140 -19.18 3.12 -5.63
C LYS A 140 -18.06 2.17 -5.15
N LEU A 141 -16.86 2.69 -4.94
CA LEU A 141 -15.73 1.89 -4.44
C LEU A 141 -15.97 1.41 -3.01
N ALA A 142 -16.41 2.30 -2.10
CA ALA A 142 -16.72 1.95 -0.72
C ALA A 142 -17.80 0.86 -0.61
N ARG A 143 -18.84 0.91 -1.46
CA ARG A 143 -19.87 -0.16 -1.52
C ARG A 143 -19.28 -1.50 -1.96
N THR A 144 -18.39 -1.48 -2.94
CA THR A 144 -17.73 -2.71 -3.43
C THR A 144 -16.80 -3.30 -2.36
N VAL A 145 -16.02 -2.45 -1.65
CA VAL A 145 -15.16 -2.90 -0.54
C VAL A 145 -16.00 -3.42 0.63
N PHE A 146 -17.12 -2.80 0.93
CA PHE A 146 -18.05 -3.31 1.95
C PHE A 146 -18.60 -4.68 1.58
N ALA A 147 -19.07 -4.84 0.33
CA ALA A 147 -19.54 -6.15 -0.17
C ALA A 147 -18.43 -7.21 -0.11
N PHE A 148 -17.19 -6.85 -0.46
CA PHE A 148 -16.03 -7.72 -0.32
C PHE A 148 -15.83 -8.18 1.13
N ASN A 149 -15.87 -7.25 2.11
CA ASN A 149 -15.71 -7.58 3.52
C ASN A 149 -16.84 -8.50 4.03
N VAL A 150 -18.07 -8.28 3.57
CA VAL A 150 -19.22 -9.15 3.93
C VAL A 150 -19.00 -10.55 3.38
N VAL A 151 -18.59 -10.68 2.11
CA VAL A 151 -18.31 -11.99 1.51
C VAL A 151 -17.14 -12.68 2.22
N CYS A 152 -16.05 -11.97 2.52
CA CYS A 152 -14.94 -12.53 3.33
C CYS A 152 -15.41 -13.08 4.66
N LEU A 153 -16.29 -12.34 5.36
CA LEU A 153 -16.83 -12.75 6.65
C LEU A 153 -17.70 -14.00 6.52
N LEU A 154 -18.59 -14.07 5.52
CA LEU A 154 -19.44 -15.24 5.29
C LEU A 154 -18.61 -16.46 4.92
N GLU A 155 -17.63 -16.30 4.04
CA GLU A 155 -16.73 -17.36 3.59
C GLU A 155 -15.73 -17.83 4.66
N ALA A 156 -15.57 -17.10 5.74
CA ALA A 156 -14.83 -17.59 6.91
C ALA A 156 -15.52 -18.79 7.59
N PHE A 157 -16.82 -18.93 7.40
CA PHE A 157 -17.63 -20.03 7.91
C PHE A 157 -17.90 -21.11 6.84
N ASN A 158 -17.30 -21.03 5.67
CA ASN A 158 -17.49 -21.99 4.60
C ASN A 158 -17.00 -23.40 5.04
N PRO A 159 -17.88 -24.42 5.03
CA PRO A 159 -17.53 -25.76 5.50
C PRO A 159 -16.47 -26.45 4.62
N ALA A 160 -16.31 -26.02 3.36
CA ALA A 160 -15.33 -26.58 2.44
C ALA A 160 -13.86 -26.40 2.91
N GLN A 161 -13.59 -25.48 3.83
CA GLN A 161 -12.25 -25.29 4.40
C GLN A 161 -11.94 -26.22 5.61
N HIS A 162 -12.90 -27.06 6.01
CA HIS A 162 -12.76 -28.10 7.06
C HIS A 162 -12.33 -27.62 8.46
N SER A 163 -12.03 -26.34 8.66
CA SER A 163 -11.56 -25.80 9.94
C SER A 163 -11.98 -24.33 10.10
N LEU A 164 -12.65 -24.01 11.21
CA LEU A 164 -12.98 -22.64 11.55
C LEU A 164 -11.72 -21.78 11.74
N MET A 165 -10.63 -22.39 12.28
CA MET A 165 -9.36 -21.70 12.45
C MET A 165 -8.73 -21.29 11.11
N THR A 166 -8.92 -22.07 10.05
CA THR A 166 -8.54 -21.71 8.68
C THR A 166 -9.31 -20.47 8.23
N GLY A 167 -10.63 -20.43 8.48
CA GLY A 167 -11.46 -19.26 8.18
C GLY A 167 -11.05 -18.00 8.95
N VAL A 168 -10.81 -18.13 10.25
CA VAL A 168 -10.27 -17.02 11.08
C VAL A 168 -8.93 -16.53 10.53
N GLY A 169 -8.05 -17.44 10.12
CA GLY A 169 -6.80 -17.08 9.42
C GLY A 169 -7.05 -16.32 8.13
N GLY A 170 -8.06 -16.72 7.35
CA GLY A 170 -8.50 -16.00 6.15
C GLY A 170 -8.93 -14.57 6.46
N LEU A 171 -9.71 -14.37 7.52
CA LEU A 171 -10.09 -13.02 7.98
C LEU A 171 -8.87 -12.18 8.35
N LEU A 172 -7.91 -12.76 9.07
CA LEU A 172 -6.69 -12.04 9.50
C LEU A 172 -5.84 -11.57 8.31
N PHE A 173 -5.75 -12.37 7.24
CA PHE A 173 -4.84 -12.08 6.12
C PHE A 173 -5.51 -11.44 4.91
N ILE A 174 -6.84 -11.51 4.75
CA ILE A 174 -7.55 -10.94 3.61
C ILE A 174 -8.48 -9.81 4.05
N MET A 175 -9.39 -10.06 5.01
CA MET A 175 -10.39 -9.08 5.39
C MET A 175 -9.79 -7.94 6.22
N ILE A 176 -8.99 -8.24 7.26
CA ILE A 176 -8.45 -7.20 8.14
C ILE A 176 -7.56 -6.22 7.38
N PRO A 177 -6.65 -6.61 6.48
CA PRO A 177 -5.94 -5.65 5.63
C PRO A 177 -6.88 -4.71 4.87
N SER A 178 -8.00 -5.21 4.37
CA SER A 178 -8.97 -4.38 3.63
C SER A 178 -9.69 -3.35 4.52
N LEU A 179 -9.73 -3.53 5.86
CA LEU A 179 -10.25 -2.53 6.79
C LEU A 179 -9.41 -1.25 6.80
N ALA A 180 -8.12 -1.32 6.39
CA ALA A 180 -7.29 -0.13 6.20
C ALA A 180 -7.89 0.86 5.19
N PHE A 181 -8.71 0.41 4.24
CA PHE A 181 -9.48 1.27 3.35
C PHE A 181 -10.35 2.28 4.11
N TRP A 182 -11.04 1.82 5.14
CA TRP A 182 -11.93 2.69 5.95
C TRP A 182 -11.14 3.68 6.79
N LEU A 183 -9.96 3.28 7.29
CA LEU A 183 -9.02 4.19 7.95
C LEU A 183 -8.51 5.25 6.98
N GLY A 184 -8.14 4.85 5.76
CA GLY A 184 -7.75 5.77 4.70
C GLY A 184 -8.84 6.80 4.41
N ARG A 185 -10.08 6.39 4.31
CA ARG A 185 -11.22 7.30 4.13
C ARG A 185 -11.42 8.25 5.32
N TYR A 186 -11.26 7.76 6.53
CA TYR A 186 -11.41 8.58 7.73
C TYR A 186 -10.30 9.62 7.85
N PHE A 187 -9.05 9.18 7.79
CA PHE A 187 -7.86 10.02 7.96
C PHE A 187 -7.39 10.75 6.69
N GLY A 188 -8.13 10.72 5.61
CA GLY A 188 -7.73 11.22 4.28
C GLY A 188 -7.49 12.72 4.21
N GLU A 189 -6.56 13.25 5.01
CA GLU A 189 -6.04 14.62 4.93
C GLU A 189 -4.75 14.63 4.10
N GLU A 190 -4.63 15.59 3.18
CA GLU A 190 -3.51 15.64 2.23
C GLU A 190 -2.15 15.67 2.91
N GLY A 191 -2.03 16.44 4.00
CA GLY A 191 -0.79 16.54 4.77
C GLY A 191 -0.36 15.20 5.39
N LEU A 192 -1.31 14.42 5.91
CA LEU A 192 -1.06 13.09 6.43
C LEU A 192 -0.65 12.11 5.33
N ILE A 193 -1.39 12.13 4.21
CA ILE A 193 -1.11 11.26 3.06
C ILE A 193 0.31 11.51 2.55
N LEU A 194 0.70 12.77 2.38
CA LEU A 194 2.04 13.12 1.91
C LEU A 194 3.13 12.64 2.88
N ARG A 195 2.93 12.78 4.20
CA ARG A 195 3.84 12.22 5.21
C ARG A 195 3.96 10.70 5.11
N LEU A 196 2.83 10.00 4.89
CA LEU A 196 2.83 8.55 4.67
C LEU A 196 3.60 8.15 3.41
N VAL A 197 3.46 8.89 2.31
CA VAL A 197 4.25 8.65 1.08
C VAL A 197 5.74 8.81 1.36
N TRP A 198 6.14 9.86 2.10
CA TRP A 198 7.53 10.03 2.54
C TRP A 198 8.01 8.89 3.43
N THR A 199 7.17 8.43 4.37
CA THR A 199 7.51 7.28 5.24
C THR A 199 7.74 6.01 4.41
N VAL A 200 6.85 5.72 3.45
CA VAL A 200 7.02 4.58 2.52
C VAL A 200 8.31 4.72 1.71
N ALA A 201 8.61 5.93 1.21
CA ALA A 201 9.82 6.19 0.43
C ALA A 201 11.10 5.93 1.26
N TYR A 202 11.21 6.49 2.48
CA TYR A 202 12.38 6.28 3.33
C TYR A 202 12.50 4.84 3.83
N MET A 203 11.39 4.21 4.23
CA MET A 203 11.40 2.80 4.62
C MET A 203 11.82 1.89 3.46
N GLY A 204 11.41 2.26 2.23
CA GLY A 204 11.85 1.56 1.01
C GLY A 204 13.35 1.70 0.76
N LEU A 205 13.92 2.88 0.95
CA LEU A 205 15.36 3.09 0.84
C LEU A 205 16.14 2.28 1.88
N PHE A 206 15.66 2.26 3.13
CA PHE A 206 16.23 1.43 4.19
C PHE A 206 16.18 -0.07 3.84
N ALA A 207 15.03 -0.55 3.41
CA ALA A 207 14.84 -1.93 3.02
C ALA A 207 15.69 -2.30 1.78
N ALA A 208 15.83 -1.40 0.80
CA ALA A 208 16.70 -1.59 -0.36
C ALA A 208 18.17 -1.73 0.07
N ALA A 209 18.66 -0.87 0.96
CA ALA A 209 20.02 -0.94 1.46
C ALA A 209 20.31 -2.27 2.19
N TYR A 210 19.38 -2.73 3.04
CA TYR A 210 19.52 -4.01 3.72
C TYR A 210 19.43 -5.21 2.76
N GLY A 211 18.54 -5.18 1.77
CA GLY A 211 18.45 -6.23 0.75
C GLY A 211 19.71 -6.31 -0.12
N LEU A 212 20.31 -5.17 -0.48
CA LEU A 212 21.60 -5.14 -1.18
C LEU A 212 22.75 -5.65 -0.29
N TYR A 213 22.72 -5.33 1.01
CA TYR A 213 23.67 -5.92 1.96
C TYR A 213 23.54 -7.46 1.95
N GLN A 214 22.32 -8.03 2.04
CA GLN A 214 22.11 -9.48 1.95
C GLN A 214 22.64 -10.06 0.64
N GLN A 215 22.45 -9.33 -0.49
CA GLN A 215 22.86 -9.78 -1.81
C GLN A 215 24.38 -9.85 -1.98
N PHE A 216 25.13 -8.87 -1.46
CA PHE A 216 26.56 -8.72 -1.72
C PHE A 216 27.46 -9.16 -0.56
N HIS A 217 26.97 -9.13 0.69
CA HIS A 217 27.74 -9.51 1.88
C HIS A 217 27.25 -10.82 2.51
N GLY A 218 26.10 -11.34 2.02
CA GLY A 218 25.47 -12.53 2.58
C GLY A 218 24.49 -12.24 3.71
N PHE A 219 23.90 -13.31 4.24
CA PHE A 219 22.85 -13.22 5.24
C PHE A 219 23.44 -13.29 6.64
N PRO A 220 23.06 -12.35 7.55
CA PRO A 220 23.37 -12.45 8.97
C PRO A 220 22.79 -13.72 9.61
N THR A 221 23.29 -14.09 10.78
CA THR A 221 22.90 -15.33 11.48
C THR A 221 21.38 -15.46 11.68
N TRP A 222 20.70 -14.37 12.05
CA TRP A 222 19.24 -14.39 12.22
C TRP A 222 18.48 -14.63 10.91
N ASP A 223 19.00 -14.18 9.78
CA ASP A 223 18.43 -14.45 8.46
C ASP A 223 18.72 -15.88 8.01
N LEU A 224 19.91 -16.40 8.28
CA LEU A 224 20.26 -17.81 8.01
C LEU A 224 19.37 -18.78 8.79
N ASN A 225 19.09 -18.50 10.05
CA ASN A 225 18.16 -19.28 10.87
C ASN A 225 16.74 -19.26 10.29
N TRP A 226 16.29 -18.12 9.76
CA TRP A 226 15.01 -18.00 9.09
C TRP A 226 14.95 -18.86 7.81
N ILE A 227 15.98 -18.76 6.97
CA ILE A 227 16.10 -19.53 5.74
C ILE A 227 16.06 -21.03 6.03
N ALA A 228 16.83 -21.49 7.02
CA ALA A 228 16.89 -22.90 7.42
C ALA A 228 15.52 -23.40 7.93
N THR A 229 14.78 -22.57 8.67
CA THR A 229 13.48 -22.95 9.25
C THR A 229 12.35 -22.92 8.23
N LYS A 230 12.37 -21.93 7.30
CA LYS A 230 11.29 -21.77 6.33
C LYS A 230 11.42 -22.68 5.13
N GLY A 231 12.62 -22.91 4.63
CA GLY A 231 12.93 -23.90 3.60
C GLY A 231 12.11 -23.85 2.31
N TYR A 232 11.41 -22.72 2.00
CA TYR A 232 10.52 -22.71 0.87
C TYR A 232 11.25 -22.32 -0.45
N GLY A 233 10.94 -23.06 -1.50
CA GLY A 233 11.67 -23.01 -2.77
C GLY A 233 11.66 -21.64 -3.47
N ALA A 234 10.70 -20.75 -3.16
CA ALA A 234 10.64 -19.41 -3.73
C ALA A 234 11.83 -18.50 -3.34
N LEU A 235 12.56 -18.84 -2.26
CA LEU A 235 13.81 -18.15 -1.92
C LEU A 235 15.00 -18.60 -2.76
N ASN A 236 14.97 -19.81 -3.34
CA ASN A 236 16.12 -20.38 -4.04
C ASN A 236 16.04 -20.10 -5.55
N LEU A 237 17.07 -19.46 -6.09
CA LEU A 237 17.23 -19.20 -7.53
C LEU A 237 17.82 -20.40 -8.30
N GLY A 238 18.14 -21.49 -7.62
CA GLY A 238 19.00 -22.58 -8.10
C GLY A 238 20.47 -22.33 -7.72
N SER A 239 21.33 -23.34 -7.93
CA SER A 239 22.75 -23.28 -7.60
C SER A 239 23.07 -22.87 -6.15
N GLY A 240 22.11 -23.01 -5.20
CA GLY A 240 22.29 -22.61 -3.81
C GLY A 240 22.19 -21.09 -3.54
N VAL A 241 21.90 -20.28 -4.55
CA VAL A 241 21.75 -18.83 -4.40
C VAL A 241 20.37 -18.51 -3.88
N ILE A 242 20.32 -17.72 -2.80
CA ILE A 242 19.10 -17.31 -2.10
C ILE A 242 18.79 -15.87 -2.49
N ARG A 243 17.49 -15.60 -2.77
CA ARG A 243 17.00 -14.25 -3.03
C ARG A 243 17.06 -13.39 -1.78
N PRO A 244 17.48 -12.12 -1.87
CA PRO A 244 17.33 -11.20 -0.76
C PRO A 244 15.85 -10.98 -0.44
N PHE A 245 15.52 -10.92 0.82
CA PHE A 245 14.17 -10.63 1.32
C PHE A 245 14.15 -9.45 2.30
N SER A 246 15.31 -8.84 2.54
CA SER A 246 15.48 -7.64 3.35
C SER A 246 14.81 -7.75 4.72
N THR A 247 14.04 -6.76 5.11
CA THR A 247 13.30 -6.71 6.38
C THR A 247 11.99 -7.50 6.36
N PHE A 248 11.58 -8.02 5.20
CA PHE A 248 10.29 -8.71 5.00
C PHE A 248 10.37 -10.19 5.35
N SER A 249 9.20 -10.83 5.33
CA SER A 249 9.08 -12.27 5.59
C SER A 249 9.31 -13.13 4.35
N SER A 250 9.22 -12.54 3.15
CA SER A 250 9.43 -13.21 1.86
C SER A 250 10.11 -12.30 0.84
N ALA A 251 10.79 -12.91 -0.12
CA ALA A 251 11.39 -12.21 -1.26
C ALA A 251 10.33 -11.50 -2.12
N GLN A 252 9.18 -12.14 -2.35
CA GLN A 252 8.09 -11.56 -3.11
C GLN A 252 7.53 -10.29 -2.46
N GLU A 253 7.32 -10.30 -1.14
CA GLU A 253 6.83 -9.15 -0.40
C GLU A 253 7.82 -7.97 -0.49
N TYR A 254 9.12 -8.28 -0.39
CA TYR A 254 10.19 -7.30 -0.58
C TYR A 254 10.17 -6.70 -1.99
N ALA A 255 10.08 -7.52 -3.04
CA ALA A 255 10.04 -7.03 -4.42
C ALA A 255 8.87 -6.10 -4.71
N VAL A 256 7.66 -6.48 -4.28
CA VAL A 256 6.46 -5.63 -4.49
C VAL A 256 6.58 -4.33 -3.70
N PHE A 257 7.13 -4.37 -2.48
CA PHE A 257 7.36 -3.15 -1.71
C PHE A 257 8.41 -2.25 -2.35
N MET A 258 9.46 -2.81 -2.98
CA MET A 258 10.44 -2.03 -3.75
C MET A 258 9.80 -1.31 -4.92
N ALA A 259 8.88 -1.96 -5.64
CA ALA A 259 8.12 -1.30 -6.71
C ALA A 259 7.27 -0.13 -6.18
N VAL A 260 6.61 -0.29 -5.02
CA VAL A 260 5.85 0.77 -4.36
C VAL A 260 6.75 1.92 -3.90
N ALA A 261 7.91 1.62 -3.31
CA ALA A 261 8.87 2.61 -2.86
C ALA A 261 9.48 3.40 -4.03
N LEU A 262 9.76 2.73 -5.15
CA LEU A 262 10.22 3.38 -6.38
C LEU A 262 9.18 4.38 -6.90
N VAL A 263 7.92 3.97 -6.96
CA VAL A 263 6.79 4.85 -7.31
C VAL A 263 6.70 6.05 -6.36
N ALA A 264 6.88 5.84 -5.05
CA ALA A 264 6.86 6.92 -4.06
C ALA A 264 7.96 7.95 -4.33
N TRP A 265 9.21 7.53 -4.53
CA TRP A 265 10.33 8.42 -4.83
C TRP A 265 10.13 9.18 -6.15
N VAL A 266 9.66 8.50 -7.19
CA VAL A 266 9.39 9.15 -8.49
C VAL A 266 8.23 10.14 -8.40
N ALA A 267 7.18 9.84 -7.65
CA ALA A 267 6.08 10.77 -7.42
C ALA A 267 6.54 12.03 -6.67
N LEU A 268 7.40 11.86 -5.66
CA LEU A 268 7.95 12.94 -4.85
C LEU A 268 8.92 13.86 -5.61
N LEU A 269 9.57 13.40 -6.70
CA LEU A 269 10.32 14.28 -7.61
C LEU A 269 9.47 15.42 -8.17
N GLY A 270 8.17 15.19 -8.29
CA GLY A 270 7.21 16.20 -8.73
C GLY A 270 6.77 17.20 -7.67
N SER A 271 7.15 17.00 -6.42
CA SER A 271 6.87 17.93 -5.33
C SER A 271 7.82 19.14 -5.39
N ARG A 272 7.34 20.31 -4.94
CA ARG A 272 8.15 21.54 -4.96
C ARG A 272 9.38 21.52 -4.04
N THR A 273 9.56 20.49 -3.24
CA THR A 273 10.71 20.30 -2.34
C THR A 273 11.95 19.80 -3.12
N ARG A 274 12.49 20.65 -4.00
CA ARG A 274 13.69 20.35 -4.81
C ARG A 274 15.01 20.32 -4.01
N ILE A 275 14.97 20.49 -2.70
CA ILE A 275 16.14 20.73 -1.86
C ILE A 275 17.16 19.57 -1.90
N PHE A 276 16.73 18.36 -2.27
CA PHE A 276 17.60 17.16 -2.25
C PHE A 276 17.51 16.30 -3.53
N LEU A 277 17.57 16.92 -4.71
CA LEU A 277 17.57 16.17 -5.97
C LEU A 277 18.59 15.02 -6.01
N PRO A 278 19.86 15.19 -5.55
CA PRO A 278 20.83 14.10 -5.51
C PRO A 278 20.35 12.90 -4.68
N LEU A 279 19.72 13.14 -3.53
CA LEU A 279 19.15 12.08 -2.68
C LEU A 279 18.01 11.34 -3.40
N HIS A 280 17.13 12.06 -4.10
CA HIS A 280 16.05 11.43 -4.87
C HIS A 280 16.60 10.53 -5.97
N VAL A 281 17.59 10.99 -6.72
CA VAL A 281 18.24 10.21 -7.78
C VAL A 281 18.94 9.00 -7.19
N ALA A 282 19.73 9.18 -6.13
CA ALA A 282 20.40 8.09 -5.45
C ALA A 282 19.42 7.03 -4.93
N ALA A 283 18.32 7.45 -4.29
CA ALA A 283 17.29 6.55 -3.78
C ALA A 283 16.62 5.76 -4.91
N ILE A 284 16.26 6.42 -6.01
CA ILE A 284 15.67 5.76 -7.19
C ILE A 284 16.65 4.71 -7.74
N VAL A 285 17.94 5.04 -7.89
CA VAL A 285 18.95 4.11 -8.37
C VAL A 285 19.11 2.94 -7.42
N ILE A 286 19.29 3.18 -6.11
CA ILE A 286 19.47 2.12 -5.10
C ILE A 286 18.27 1.16 -5.09
N ILE A 287 17.03 1.69 -5.10
CA ILE A 287 15.82 0.86 -5.10
C ILE A 287 15.68 0.09 -6.42
N SER A 288 16.01 0.70 -7.56
CA SER A 288 15.97 0.02 -8.86
C SER A 288 16.97 -1.14 -8.92
N VAL A 289 18.19 -0.93 -8.41
CA VAL A 289 19.21 -1.98 -8.30
C VAL A 289 18.74 -3.09 -7.35
N ALA A 290 18.17 -2.75 -6.21
CA ALA A 290 17.64 -3.72 -5.26
C ALA A 290 16.51 -4.57 -5.86
N LEU A 291 15.57 -3.94 -6.58
CA LEU A 291 14.48 -4.62 -7.29
C LEU A 291 14.99 -5.55 -8.39
N PHE A 292 16.06 -5.16 -9.09
CA PHE A 292 16.68 -5.99 -10.13
C PHE A 292 17.30 -7.26 -9.53
N TYR A 293 18.12 -7.13 -8.47
CA TYR A 293 18.83 -8.26 -7.86
C TYR A 293 17.92 -9.19 -7.05
N GLU A 294 16.75 -8.72 -6.61
CA GLU A 294 15.74 -9.58 -5.98
C GLU A 294 15.20 -10.62 -6.97
N SER A 295 15.28 -10.34 -8.29
CA SER A 295 14.98 -11.29 -9.38
C SER A 295 13.51 -11.71 -9.53
N GLN A 296 12.55 -10.96 -9.00
CA GLN A 296 11.12 -11.18 -9.29
C GLN A 296 10.67 -10.36 -10.50
N ARG A 297 10.48 -11.04 -11.62
CA ARG A 297 10.15 -10.44 -12.92
C ARG A 297 8.81 -9.71 -12.91
N THR A 298 7.81 -10.27 -12.23
CA THR A 298 6.46 -9.68 -12.13
C THR A 298 6.52 -8.29 -11.49
N SER A 299 7.20 -8.15 -10.35
CA SER A 299 7.32 -6.86 -9.66
C SER A 299 8.12 -5.84 -10.48
N LEU A 300 9.17 -6.28 -11.16
CA LEU A 300 9.92 -5.42 -12.07
C LEU A 300 9.05 -4.93 -13.24
N PHE A 301 8.30 -5.84 -13.88
CA PHE A 301 7.38 -5.48 -14.97
C PHE A 301 6.30 -4.49 -14.48
N LEU A 302 5.69 -4.75 -13.32
CA LEU A 302 4.68 -3.86 -12.75
C LEU A 302 5.25 -2.50 -12.34
N ALA A 303 6.50 -2.44 -11.86
CA ALA A 303 7.18 -1.18 -11.58
C ALA A 303 7.39 -0.36 -12.88
N VAL A 304 7.85 -1.01 -13.94
CA VAL A 304 8.02 -0.37 -15.26
C VAL A 304 6.67 0.13 -15.79
N LEU A 305 5.62 -0.71 -15.72
CA LEU A 305 4.26 -0.32 -16.09
C LEU A 305 3.78 0.90 -15.29
N ALA A 306 4.01 0.90 -13.97
CA ALA A 306 3.63 2.01 -13.10
C ALA A 306 4.31 3.32 -13.48
N LEU A 307 5.63 3.30 -13.70
CA LEU A 307 6.38 4.47 -14.15
C LEU A 307 5.90 4.99 -15.51
N GLY A 308 5.58 4.06 -16.41
CA GLY A 308 5.00 4.39 -17.70
C GLY A 308 3.64 5.06 -17.60
N VAL A 309 2.74 4.50 -16.80
CA VAL A 309 1.40 5.06 -16.55
C VAL A 309 1.49 6.44 -15.86
N MET A 310 2.39 6.60 -14.88
CA MET A 310 2.67 7.90 -14.24
C MET A 310 3.12 8.95 -15.26
N GLY A 311 4.05 8.59 -16.14
CA GLY A 311 4.52 9.45 -17.22
C GLY A 311 3.40 9.83 -18.19
N ALA A 312 2.63 8.86 -18.64
CA ALA A 312 1.51 9.05 -19.55
C ALA A 312 0.40 9.94 -18.97
N SER A 313 0.15 9.85 -17.66
CA SER A 313 -0.86 10.68 -17.00
C SER A 313 -0.55 12.18 -17.01
N ARG A 314 0.73 12.56 -17.12
CA ARG A 314 1.18 13.98 -17.12
C ARG A 314 1.34 14.59 -18.50
N ARG A 315 1.90 13.87 -19.46
CA ARG A 315 2.39 14.44 -20.74
C ARG A 315 2.01 13.63 -21.98
N GLY A 316 1.11 12.67 -21.83
CA GLY A 316 0.80 11.72 -22.91
C GLY A 316 1.82 10.58 -22.98
N LEU A 317 1.88 9.87 -24.12
CA LEU A 317 2.65 8.63 -24.22
C LEU A 317 4.19 8.81 -24.35
N ARG A 318 4.68 10.00 -24.70
CA ARG A 318 6.12 10.24 -24.90
C ARG A 318 6.98 9.92 -23.67
N PRO A 319 6.64 10.36 -22.43
CA PRO A 319 7.44 10.01 -21.25
C PRO A 319 7.37 8.53 -20.88
N LEU A 320 6.34 7.81 -21.32
CA LEU A 320 6.27 6.35 -21.19
C LEU A 320 7.48 5.70 -21.90
N PHE A 321 7.69 6.06 -23.18
CA PHE A 321 8.81 5.53 -23.95
C PHE A 321 10.17 5.98 -23.41
N VAL A 322 10.28 7.23 -22.94
CA VAL A 322 11.52 7.72 -22.29
C VAL A 322 11.79 7.00 -20.99
N GLY A 323 10.75 6.76 -20.15
CA GLY A 323 10.89 5.99 -18.92
C GLY A 323 11.28 4.53 -19.17
N LEU A 324 10.63 3.89 -20.14
CA LEU A 324 10.96 2.52 -20.58
C LEU A 324 12.38 2.44 -21.12
N ALA A 325 12.79 3.40 -21.95
CA ALA A 325 14.16 3.47 -22.48
C ALA A 325 15.19 3.73 -21.37
N GLY A 326 14.88 4.59 -20.40
CA GLY A 326 15.75 4.86 -19.25
C GLY A 326 15.95 3.62 -18.36
N ILE A 327 14.88 2.87 -18.08
CA ILE A 327 14.98 1.61 -17.33
C ILE A 327 15.74 0.57 -18.15
N GLY A 328 15.48 0.46 -19.46
CA GLY A 328 16.25 -0.39 -20.36
C GLY A 328 17.75 -0.05 -20.34
N ALA A 329 18.09 1.25 -20.36
CA ALA A 329 19.48 1.71 -20.28
C ALA A 329 20.14 1.37 -18.93
N VAL A 330 19.41 1.55 -17.81
CA VAL A 330 19.90 1.14 -16.47
C VAL A 330 20.10 -0.37 -16.42
N MET A 331 19.17 -1.16 -16.96
CA MET A 331 19.30 -2.62 -17.08
C MET A 331 20.53 -3.00 -17.88
N VAL A 332 20.76 -2.39 -19.04
CA VAL A 332 21.94 -2.61 -19.88
C VAL A 332 23.20 -2.23 -19.12
N LEU A 333 23.23 -1.10 -18.41
CA LEU A 333 24.37 -0.68 -17.60
C LEU A 333 24.68 -1.66 -16.46
N ILE A 334 23.67 -2.19 -15.76
CA ILE A 334 23.84 -3.20 -14.70
C ILE A 334 24.43 -4.50 -15.28
N VAL A 335 23.93 -4.93 -16.44
CA VAL A 335 24.45 -6.11 -17.15
C VAL A 335 25.90 -5.88 -17.57
N PHE A 336 26.21 -4.72 -18.15
CA PHE A 336 27.57 -4.34 -18.54
C PHE A 336 28.51 -4.28 -17.32
N ALA A 337 28.09 -3.63 -16.23
CA ALA A 337 28.87 -3.56 -14.99
C ALA A 337 29.14 -4.96 -14.39
N GLY A 338 28.14 -5.85 -14.42
CA GLY A 338 28.30 -7.24 -14.01
C GLY A 338 29.27 -8.04 -14.88
N SER A 339 29.35 -7.69 -16.17
CA SER A 339 30.30 -8.31 -17.12
C SER A 339 31.74 -7.85 -16.89
N PHE A 340 31.98 -6.62 -16.42
CA PHE A 340 33.31 -6.11 -16.10
C PHE A 340 33.85 -6.58 -14.75
N GLY A 341 32.97 -6.99 -13.80
CA GLY A 341 33.40 -7.55 -12.52
C GLY A 341 33.89 -9.00 -12.58
N GLY A 342 33.74 -9.68 -13.71
CA GLY A 342 34.12 -11.09 -13.93
C GLY A 342 35.46 -11.31 -14.69
N GLY A 343 36.19 -10.26 -15.05
CA GLY A 343 37.39 -10.30 -15.86
C GLY A 343 38.70 -10.28 -15.07
N GLY A 344 38.99 -11.30 -14.27
CA GLY A 344 40.26 -11.48 -13.58
C GLY A 344 40.66 -12.94 -13.57
N GLY A 345 41.39 -13.31 -14.59
CA GLY A 345 42.33 -14.38 -14.82
C GLY A 345 42.26 -15.70 -14.08
N GLY A 346 42.42 -16.79 -14.82
CA GLY A 346 42.99 -18.03 -14.35
C GLY A 346 42.06 -19.24 -14.44
N ASN A 347 42.34 -20.07 -15.39
CA ASN A 347 41.86 -21.44 -15.53
C ASN A 347 42.03 -22.24 -14.24
N THR A 348 40.98 -22.36 -13.46
CA THR A 348 40.78 -23.50 -12.55
C THR A 348 39.29 -23.76 -12.44
N ALA A 349 38.89 -24.94 -12.83
CA ALA A 349 37.50 -25.44 -12.78
C ALA A 349 37.02 -25.59 -11.36
N THR A 350 36.41 -24.56 -10.83
CA THR A 350 35.38 -24.45 -9.75
C THR A 350 35.01 -22.98 -9.61
N SER A 351 34.39 -22.40 -10.66
CA SER A 351 33.86 -21.03 -10.56
C SER A 351 32.65 -21.00 -9.66
N SER A 352 32.85 -20.62 -8.40
CA SER A 352 31.79 -20.07 -7.58
C SER A 352 31.29 -18.79 -8.25
N SER A 353 30.32 -18.92 -9.14
CA SER A 353 29.64 -17.76 -9.71
C SER A 353 29.12 -16.91 -8.58
N SER A 354 29.45 -15.62 -8.54
CA SER A 354 29.00 -14.73 -7.48
C SER A 354 27.47 -14.73 -7.42
N ALA A 355 26.88 -14.66 -6.21
CA ALA A 355 25.44 -14.63 -6.04
C ALA A 355 24.77 -13.55 -6.91
N GLY A 356 25.47 -12.41 -7.13
CA GLY A 356 25.02 -11.34 -8.01
C GLY A 356 24.94 -11.76 -9.49
N SER A 357 25.91 -12.53 -10.01
CA SER A 357 25.89 -12.98 -11.40
C SER A 357 24.76 -13.99 -11.66
N VAL A 358 24.48 -14.88 -10.70
CA VAL A 358 23.36 -15.83 -10.78
C VAL A 358 22.03 -15.10 -10.76
N ALA A 359 21.83 -14.14 -9.85
CA ALA A 359 20.61 -13.35 -9.79
C ALA A 359 20.39 -12.54 -11.09
N ALA A 360 21.44 -11.89 -11.60
CA ALA A 360 21.38 -11.13 -12.85
C ALA A 360 21.06 -12.03 -14.05
N SER A 361 21.73 -13.18 -14.17
CA SER A 361 21.48 -14.13 -15.28
C SER A 361 20.07 -14.71 -15.21
N HIS A 362 19.58 -15.04 -14.02
CA HIS A 362 18.21 -15.50 -13.81
C HIS A 362 17.19 -14.45 -14.26
N GLN A 363 17.40 -13.17 -13.87
CA GLN A 363 16.51 -12.08 -14.24
C GLN A 363 16.50 -11.85 -15.76
N LEU A 364 17.69 -11.82 -16.38
CA LEU A 364 17.83 -11.62 -17.83
C LEU A 364 17.22 -12.75 -18.65
N SER A 365 17.50 -14.01 -18.30
CA SER A 365 16.94 -15.14 -19.02
C SER A 365 15.42 -15.11 -19.09
N GLY A 366 14.76 -14.66 -18.02
CA GLY A 366 13.31 -14.55 -18.03
C GLY A 366 12.75 -13.31 -18.73
N ILE A 367 13.57 -12.26 -18.94
CA ILE A 367 13.18 -11.10 -19.75
C ILE A 367 13.36 -11.42 -21.24
N THR A 368 14.46 -12.10 -21.60
CA THR A 368 14.77 -12.43 -22.99
C THR A 368 13.96 -13.60 -23.53
N ASP A 369 13.60 -14.55 -22.66
CA ASP A 369 12.76 -15.71 -23.02
C ASP A 369 11.66 -15.93 -21.96
N PRO A 370 10.59 -15.11 -21.96
CA PRO A 370 9.53 -15.16 -20.95
C PRO A 370 8.66 -16.43 -21.03
N THR A 371 8.72 -17.17 -22.14
CA THR A 371 7.97 -18.41 -22.37
C THR A 371 8.83 -19.65 -22.38
N GLY A 372 10.13 -19.52 -22.24
CA GLY A 372 11.09 -20.62 -22.27
C GLY A 372 10.95 -21.59 -21.09
N ALA A 373 11.64 -22.72 -21.20
CA ALA A 373 11.57 -23.81 -20.20
C ALA A 373 11.98 -23.38 -18.77
N ASN A 374 12.79 -22.33 -18.66
CA ASN A 374 13.25 -21.76 -17.38
C ASN A 374 12.36 -20.61 -16.86
N SER A 375 11.26 -20.30 -17.56
CA SER A 375 10.34 -19.24 -17.15
C SER A 375 9.23 -19.78 -16.27
N SER A 376 8.98 -19.12 -15.12
CA SER A 376 7.84 -19.44 -14.26
C SER A 376 6.51 -18.82 -14.75
N LEU A 377 6.53 -17.90 -15.72
CA LEU A 377 5.35 -17.18 -16.19
C LEU A 377 4.22 -18.08 -16.70
N PRO A 378 4.48 -19.09 -17.56
CA PRO A 378 3.43 -20.01 -18.01
C PRO A 378 2.74 -20.75 -16.86
N GLY A 379 3.53 -21.15 -15.84
CA GLY A 379 3.03 -21.80 -14.63
C GLY A 379 2.09 -20.89 -13.82
N HIS A 380 2.49 -19.61 -13.61
CA HIS A 380 1.67 -18.65 -12.89
C HIS A 380 0.36 -18.30 -13.61
N LEU A 381 0.41 -18.16 -14.94
CA LEU A 381 -0.78 -17.95 -15.75
C LEU A 381 -1.72 -19.17 -15.74
N ALA A 382 -1.15 -20.38 -15.83
CA ALA A 382 -1.93 -21.62 -15.75
C ALA A 382 -2.58 -21.78 -14.36
N ALA A 383 -1.86 -21.48 -13.28
CA ALA A 383 -2.39 -21.50 -11.91
C ALA A 383 -3.54 -20.49 -11.74
N THR A 384 -3.36 -19.26 -12.22
CA THR A 384 -4.40 -18.22 -12.18
C THR A 384 -5.64 -18.63 -12.99
N ARG A 385 -5.45 -19.15 -14.22
CA ARG A 385 -6.55 -19.68 -15.03
C ARG A 385 -7.28 -20.81 -14.32
N LYS A 386 -6.55 -21.76 -13.73
CA LYS A 386 -7.12 -22.86 -12.95
C LYS A 386 -7.97 -22.32 -11.80
N GLY A 387 -7.45 -21.33 -11.05
CA GLY A 387 -8.18 -20.68 -9.96
C GLY A 387 -9.49 -20.02 -10.41
N ILE A 388 -9.46 -19.30 -11.53
CA ILE A 388 -10.68 -18.71 -12.11
C ILE A 388 -11.68 -19.80 -12.50
N VAL A 389 -11.23 -20.86 -13.17
CA VAL A 389 -12.10 -21.99 -13.56
C VAL A 389 -12.70 -22.66 -12.33
N GLN A 390 -11.91 -22.85 -11.26
CA GLN A 390 -12.43 -23.38 -10.00
C GLN A 390 -13.55 -22.50 -9.42
N GLY A 391 -13.46 -21.17 -9.56
CA GLY A 391 -14.53 -20.28 -9.12
C GLY A 391 -15.87 -20.54 -9.82
N PHE A 392 -15.87 -20.98 -11.08
CA PHE A 392 -17.09 -21.35 -11.80
C PHE A 392 -17.56 -22.77 -11.51
N THR A 393 -16.64 -23.72 -11.28
CA THR A 393 -16.98 -25.12 -10.95
C THR A 393 -17.41 -25.27 -9.48
N HIS A 394 -16.93 -24.39 -8.60
CA HIS A 394 -17.31 -24.31 -7.18
C HIS A 394 -17.82 -22.89 -6.87
N PRO A 395 -19.08 -22.58 -7.21
CA PRO A 395 -19.61 -21.22 -7.19
C PRO A 395 -19.57 -20.54 -5.81
N LEU A 396 -19.62 -21.31 -4.73
CA LEU A 396 -19.49 -20.82 -3.36
C LEU A 396 -18.03 -20.70 -2.90
N GLY A 397 -17.04 -21.16 -3.70
CA GLY A 397 -15.64 -21.18 -3.31
C GLY A 397 -15.30 -22.21 -2.24
N HIS A 398 -14.09 -22.12 -1.71
CA HIS A 398 -13.54 -23.03 -0.71
C HIS A 398 -13.28 -22.36 0.65
N GLY A 399 -13.72 -21.10 0.81
CA GLY A 399 -13.58 -20.31 2.04
C GLY A 399 -12.36 -19.39 2.05
N SER A 400 -12.46 -18.33 2.85
CA SER A 400 -11.49 -17.22 2.90
C SER A 400 -10.07 -17.65 3.29
N GLY A 401 -9.91 -18.76 4.01
CA GLY A 401 -8.62 -19.28 4.45
C GLY A 401 -7.94 -20.23 3.47
N SER A 402 -8.59 -20.62 2.37
CA SER A 402 -8.11 -21.69 1.48
C SER A 402 -6.87 -21.33 0.66
N VAL A 403 -6.62 -20.05 0.39
CA VAL A 403 -5.57 -19.54 -0.52
C VAL A 403 -4.41 -18.83 0.18
N ASN A 404 -4.29 -18.92 1.50
CA ASN A 404 -3.26 -18.24 2.26
C ASN A 404 -2.56 -19.17 3.25
N LEU A 405 -1.58 -18.63 4.00
CA LEU A 405 -0.81 -19.38 4.99
C LEU A 405 -1.65 -20.10 6.06
N ALA A 406 -2.90 -19.68 6.27
CA ALA A 406 -3.78 -20.34 7.24
C ALA A 406 -4.16 -21.76 6.79
N SER A 407 -4.34 -21.99 5.48
CA SER A 407 -4.67 -23.32 4.96
C SER A 407 -3.56 -24.33 5.21
N SER A 408 -2.31 -23.96 4.94
CA SER A 408 -1.16 -24.85 5.17
C SER A 408 -0.90 -25.13 6.65
N LYS A 409 -1.36 -24.23 7.54
CA LYS A 409 -1.13 -24.34 8.98
C LYS A 409 -2.20 -25.14 9.71
N TYR A 410 -3.47 -25.00 9.31
CA TYR A 410 -4.60 -25.56 10.07
C TYR A 410 -5.34 -26.68 9.34
N THR A 411 -4.94 -27.00 8.11
CA THR A 411 -5.56 -28.04 7.30
C THR A 411 -4.50 -29.00 6.77
N SER A 412 -4.44 -30.22 7.29
CA SER A 412 -3.42 -31.22 6.94
C SER A 412 -3.52 -31.75 5.51
N ASN A 413 -4.67 -31.64 4.86
CA ASN A 413 -4.96 -32.19 3.52
C ASN A 413 -5.26 -31.11 2.47
N ASN A 414 -4.72 -29.89 2.65
CA ASN A 414 -4.98 -28.85 1.67
C ASN A 414 -4.18 -29.09 0.39
N THR A 415 -4.90 -29.47 -0.68
CA THR A 415 -4.38 -29.57 -2.05
C THR A 415 -4.50 -28.28 -2.83
N LEU A 416 -5.13 -27.25 -2.22
CA LEU A 416 -5.33 -25.95 -2.83
C LEU A 416 -4.15 -25.06 -2.46
N HIS A 417 -3.54 -24.50 -3.47
CA HIS A 417 -2.48 -23.49 -3.32
C HIS A 417 -2.98 -22.17 -3.86
N GLY A 418 -2.66 -21.09 -3.18
CA GLY A 418 -2.87 -19.74 -3.69
C GLY A 418 -2.11 -19.53 -5.01
N THR A 419 -2.57 -18.55 -5.78
CA THR A 419 -1.93 -18.08 -7.01
C THR A 419 -1.21 -16.76 -6.74
N GLU A 420 -0.29 -16.37 -7.59
CA GLU A 420 0.36 -15.06 -7.46
C GLU A 420 -0.61 -13.88 -7.67
N PHE A 421 -1.70 -14.12 -8.40
CA PHE A 421 -2.63 -13.06 -8.81
C PHE A 421 -4.00 -13.21 -8.17
N ASP A 422 -4.53 -12.09 -7.70
CA ASP A 422 -5.83 -12.01 -7.04
C ASP A 422 -6.99 -12.68 -7.79
N PRO A 423 -7.15 -12.56 -9.14
CA PRO A 423 -8.28 -13.18 -9.81
C PRO A 423 -8.40 -14.69 -9.60
N GLY A 424 -7.25 -15.39 -9.58
CA GLY A 424 -7.21 -16.82 -9.28
C GLY A 424 -7.58 -17.10 -7.82
N ASN A 425 -7.02 -16.34 -6.88
CA ASN A 425 -7.31 -16.47 -5.46
C ASN A 425 -8.77 -16.18 -5.14
N MET A 426 -9.36 -15.16 -5.78
CA MET A 426 -10.78 -14.81 -5.63
C MET A 426 -11.69 -15.95 -6.12
N GLY A 427 -11.35 -16.58 -7.25
CA GLY A 427 -12.07 -17.73 -7.75
C GLY A 427 -12.01 -18.93 -6.81
N ILE A 428 -10.81 -19.26 -6.29
CA ILE A 428 -10.64 -20.37 -5.35
C ILE A 428 -11.38 -20.09 -4.03
N ALA A 429 -11.13 -18.94 -3.41
CA ALA A 429 -11.62 -18.66 -2.07
C ALA A 429 -13.12 -18.36 -2.03
N PHE A 430 -13.62 -17.55 -2.97
CA PHE A 430 -14.95 -16.95 -2.91
C PHE A 430 -15.86 -17.32 -4.10
N GLY A 431 -15.40 -18.18 -4.99
CA GLY A 431 -16.18 -18.64 -6.14
C GLY A 431 -16.56 -17.51 -7.10
N VAL A 432 -17.74 -17.62 -7.70
CA VAL A 432 -18.27 -16.63 -8.66
C VAL A 432 -18.45 -15.26 -8.00
N SER A 433 -18.90 -15.21 -6.74
CA SER A 433 -19.09 -13.96 -6.01
C SER A 433 -17.78 -13.19 -5.86
N GLY A 434 -16.68 -13.88 -5.56
CA GLY A 434 -15.36 -13.30 -5.46
C GLY A 434 -14.85 -12.70 -6.77
N ILE A 435 -15.03 -13.43 -7.88
CA ILE A 435 -14.65 -12.95 -9.21
C ILE A 435 -15.42 -11.67 -9.57
N ILE A 436 -16.75 -11.66 -9.40
CA ILE A 436 -17.60 -10.50 -9.73
C ILE A 436 -17.20 -9.30 -8.88
N ILE A 437 -17.11 -9.47 -7.56
CA ILE A 437 -16.74 -8.38 -6.64
C ILE A 437 -15.34 -7.85 -6.98
N TYR A 438 -14.39 -8.72 -7.27
CA TYR A 438 -13.03 -8.31 -7.65
C TYR A 438 -13.01 -7.50 -8.95
N LEU A 439 -13.72 -7.89 -9.97
CA LEU A 439 -13.84 -7.14 -11.24
C LEU A 439 -14.50 -5.76 -11.03
N MET A 440 -15.53 -5.70 -10.20
CA MET A 440 -16.16 -4.42 -9.82
C MET A 440 -15.19 -3.53 -9.04
N MET A 441 -14.41 -4.11 -8.13
CA MET A 441 -13.40 -3.42 -7.35
C MET A 441 -12.27 -2.90 -8.26
N LEU A 442 -11.74 -3.73 -9.13
CA LEU A 442 -10.73 -3.37 -10.11
C LEU A 442 -11.17 -2.18 -10.97
N ARG A 443 -12.38 -2.26 -11.54
CA ARG A 443 -12.95 -1.15 -12.32
C ARG A 443 -13.05 0.13 -11.51
N ASN A 444 -13.57 0.06 -10.28
CA ASN A 444 -13.79 1.22 -9.44
C ASN A 444 -12.47 1.85 -8.97
N VAL A 445 -11.46 1.03 -8.62
CA VAL A 445 -10.12 1.49 -8.24
C VAL A 445 -9.43 2.18 -9.41
N LEU A 446 -9.36 1.51 -10.58
CA LEU A 446 -8.72 2.08 -11.77
C LEU A 446 -9.38 3.39 -12.20
N SER A 447 -10.72 3.43 -12.18
CA SER A 447 -11.47 4.65 -12.50
C SER A 447 -11.19 5.79 -11.53
N SER A 448 -11.14 5.51 -10.21
CA SER A 448 -10.88 6.52 -9.18
C SER A 448 -9.44 7.01 -9.23
N ALA A 449 -8.47 6.11 -9.38
CA ALA A 449 -7.05 6.45 -9.48
C ALA A 449 -6.75 7.28 -10.74
N TYR A 450 -7.29 6.88 -11.90
CA TYR A 450 -7.13 7.59 -13.15
C TYR A 450 -7.73 9.00 -13.08
N ARG A 451 -8.96 9.13 -12.56
CA ARG A 451 -9.61 10.43 -12.36
C ARG A 451 -8.78 11.33 -11.46
N LEU A 452 -8.36 10.82 -10.30
CA LEU A 452 -7.55 11.59 -9.36
C LEU A 452 -6.21 12.04 -9.97
N ALA A 453 -5.52 11.16 -10.68
CA ALA A 453 -4.25 11.48 -11.36
C ALA A 453 -4.42 12.53 -12.45
N ARG A 454 -5.58 12.57 -13.13
CA ARG A 454 -5.89 13.55 -14.18
C ARG A 454 -6.29 14.91 -13.62
N GLU A 455 -7.04 14.92 -12.52
CA GLU A 455 -7.49 16.14 -11.85
C GLU A 455 -6.35 16.76 -11.04
N ARG A 456 -5.55 15.95 -10.36
CA ARG A 456 -4.42 16.36 -9.54
C ARG A 456 -3.10 16.06 -10.25
N LYS A 457 -2.46 17.13 -10.72
CA LYS A 457 -1.13 17.04 -11.36
C LYS A 457 0.02 17.17 -10.35
N ASP A 458 -0.20 16.77 -9.12
CA ASP A 458 0.77 16.81 -8.01
C ASP A 458 1.39 15.42 -7.71
N ALA A 459 2.22 15.36 -6.65
CA ALA A 459 2.84 14.12 -6.22
C ALA A 459 1.82 13.06 -5.77
N LEU A 460 0.70 13.46 -5.15
CA LEU A 460 -0.31 12.54 -4.65
C LEU A 460 -1.06 11.85 -5.78
N GLY A 461 -1.48 12.63 -6.80
CA GLY A 461 -2.13 12.05 -7.99
C GLY A 461 -1.23 11.06 -8.70
N LEU A 462 0.07 11.38 -8.84
CA LEU A 462 1.06 10.46 -9.43
C LEU A 462 1.27 9.22 -8.58
N PHE A 463 1.44 9.38 -7.27
CA PHE A 463 1.67 8.26 -6.37
C PHE A 463 0.52 7.26 -6.43
N VAL A 464 -0.72 7.72 -6.39
CA VAL A 464 -1.90 6.86 -6.41
C VAL A 464 -1.99 6.03 -7.69
N ILE A 465 -1.83 6.65 -8.86
CA ILE A 465 -1.90 5.90 -10.12
C ILE A 465 -0.71 4.95 -10.28
N GLY A 466 0.47 5.35 -9.81
CA GLY A 466 1.66 4.51 -9.77
C GLY A 466 1.50 3.32 -8.83
N LEU A 467 1.00 3.55 -7.60
CA LEU A 467 0.74 2.49 -6.61
C LEU A 467 -0.22 1.43 -7.16
N VAL A 468 -1.36 1.87 -7.70
CA VAL A 468 -2.37 0.96 -8.27
C VAL A 468 -1.79 0.16 -9.43
N SER A 469 -0.93 0.75 -10.25
CA SER A 469 -0.27 0.06 -11.37
C SER A 469 0.83 -0.89 -10.90
N ALA A 470 1.64 -0.49 -9.91
CA ALA A 470 2.74 -1.31 -9.37
C ALA A 470 2.26 -2.53 -8.59
N THR A 471 1.03 -2.50 -8.10
CA THR A 471 0.43 -3.58 -7.30
C THR A 471 -0.76 -4.23 -7.99
N LEU A 472 -0.90 -4.04 -9.30
CA LEU A 472 -2.03 -4.54 -10.08
C LEU A 472 -2.17 -6.06 -9.90
N PHE A 473 -3.39 -6.52 -9.59
CA PHE A 473 -3.73 -7.91 -9.29
C PHE A 473 -3.09 -8.52 -8.02
N GLN A 474 -2.63 -7.67 -7.07
CA GLN A 474 -1.97 -8.11 -5.83
C GLN A 474 -2.53 -7.39 -4.58
N TRP A 475 -3.81 -7.01 -4.57
CA TRP A 475 -4.41 -6.22 -3.48
C TRP A 475 -5.01 -7.07 -2.37
N THR A 476 -5.30 -8.34 -2.65
CA THR A 476 -5.97 -9.28 -1.73
C THR A 476 -5.12 -10.51 -1.42
N ASN A 477 -3.89 -10.55 -1.93
CA ASN A 477 -2.98 -11.66 -1.69
C ASN A 477 -2.44 -11.61 -0.26
N GLY A 478 -2.92 -12.51 0.61
CA GLY A 478 -2.51 -12.57 2.01
C GLY A 478 -1.03 -12.86 2.23
N ASP A 479 -0.33 -13.41 1.24
CA ASP A 479 1.11 -13.65 1.30
C ASP A 479 1.93 -12.36 1.12
N LEU A 480 1.30 -11.27 0.63
CA LEU A 480 1.87 -9.92 0.53
C LEU A 480 1.40 -9.03 1.68
N TYR A 481 1.49 -9.52 2.89
CA TYR A 481 0.92 -8.95 4.09
C TYR A 481 1.19 -7.43 4.25
N SER A 482 2.46 -7.00 4.17
CA SER A 482 2.84 -5.60 4.36
C SER A 482 2.32 -4.68 3.27
N VAL A 483 2.29 -5.16 2.03
CA VAL A 483 1.91 -4.33 0.88
C VAL A 483 0.40 -4.18 0.78
N CYS A 484 -0.36 -5.25 0.99
CA CYS A 484 -1.82 -5.23 0.90
C CYS A 484 -2.45 -4.14 1.80
N TRP A 485 -1.96 -4.01 3.03
CA TRP A 485 -2.46 -3.00 3.96
C TRP A 485 -2.23 -1.58 3.46
N LEU A 486 -1.01 -1.32 2.95
CA LEU A 486 -0.68 -0.01 2.40
C LEU A 486 -1.56 0.32 1.19
N VAL A 487 -1.75 -0.65 0.30
CA VAL A 487 -2.62 -0.47 -0.86
C VAL A 487 -4.03 -0.09 -0.40
N TRP A 488 -4.62 -0.85 0.50
CA TRP A 488 -5.97 -0.57 1.00
C TRP A 488 -6.07 0.78 1.69
N LEU A 489 -5.08 1.17 2.48
CA LEU A 489 -5.03 2.48 3.13
C LEU A 489 -5.05 3.61 2.09
N PHE A 490 -4.19 3.53 1.08
CA PHE A 490 -4.11 4.54 0.02
C PHE A 490 -5.33 4.52 -0.91
N LEU A 491 -5.94 3.37 -1.15
CA LEU A 491 -7.22 3.31 -1.88
C LEU A 491 -8.34 4.03 -1.13
N GLY A 492 -8.36 3.93 0.20
CA GLY A 492 -9.29 4.70 1.04
C GLY A 492 -9.08 6.21 0.93
N PHE A 493 -7.84 6.68 0.95
CA PHE A 493 -7.50 8.08 0.70
C PHE A 493 -7.96 8.52 -0.70
N THR A 494 -7.70 7.69 -1.70
CA THR A 494 -8.10 7.98 -3.09
C THR A 494 -9.61 8.17 -3.21
N ASP A 495 -10.37 7.28 -2.57
CA ASP A 495 -11.83 7.35 -2.60
C ASP A 495 -12.38 8.62 -1.93
N LYS A 496 -11.80 9.04 -0.80
CA LYS A 496 -12.17 10.29 -0.13
C LYS A 496 -11.85 11.51 -1.00
N LEU A 497 -10.64 11.62 -1.53
CA LEU A 497 -10.21 12.75 -2.35
C LEU A 497 -11.02 12.86 -3.64
N ALA A 498 -11.27 11.74 -4.31
CA ALA A 498 -12.11 11.71 -5.51
C ALA A 498 -13.57 12.11 -5.23
N GLY A 499 -14.08 11.82 -4.03
CA GLY A 499 -15.39 12.27 -3.58
C GLY A 499 -15.47 13.78 -3.34
N GLN A 500 -14.43 14.38 -2.77
CA GLN A 500 -14.34 15.82 -2.51
C GLN A 500 -14.27 16.62 -3.83
N SER A 501 -13.46 16.18 -4.78
CA SER A 501 -13.36 16.81 -6.10
C SER A 501 -14.71 16.82 -6.85
N ALA A 502 -15.49 15.75 -6.75
CA ALA A 502 -16.81 15.66 -7.39
C ALA A 502 -17.83 16.64 -6.78
N VAL A 503 -17.78 16.90 -5.48
CA VAL A 503 -18.67 17.86 -4.79
C VAL A 503 -18.32 19.29 -5.22
N SER A 504 -17.04 19.66 -5.22
CA SER A 504 -16.58 20.99 -5.61
C SER A 504 -16.92 21.32 -7.07
N THR A 505 -16.81 20.34 -7.97
CA THR A 505 -17.19 20.50 -9.37
C THR A 505 -18.70 20.67 -9.52
N GLY A 506 -19.51 19.93 -8.75
CA GLY A 506 -20.96 20.06 -8.74
C GLY A 506 -21.43 21.44 -8.23
N GLU A 507 -20.84 21.93 -7.14
CA GLU A 507 -21.15 23.26 -6.59
C GLU A 507 -20.77 24.39 -7.57
N ASN A 508 -19.60 24.29 -8.23
CA ASN A 508 -19.19 25.26 -9.26
C ASN A 508 -20.12 25.23 -10.49
N THR A 509 -20.64 24.05 -10.85
CA THR A 509 -21.59 23.93 -11.96
C THR A 509 -22.93 24.54 -11.60
N LEU A 510 -23.42 24.31 -10.38
CA LEU A 510 -24.65 24.92 -9.88
C LEU A 510 -24.51 26.43 -9.73
N ALA A 511 -23.38 26.92 -9.22
CA ALA A 511 -23.11 28.36 -9.12
C ALA A 511 -23.06 29.04 -10.50
N ARG A 512 -22.46 28.40 -11.50
CA ARG A 512 -22.48 28.89 -12.88
C ARG A 512 -23.88 28.85 -13.50
N ALA A 513 -24.64 27.78 -13.23
CA ALA A 513 -26.02 27.67 -13.68
C ALA A 513 -26.93 28.72 -13.02
N SER A 514 -26.75 29.04 -11.74
CA SER A 514 -27.49 30.08 -11.05
C SER A 514 -27.13 31.48 -11.56
N GLN A 515 -25.86 31.74 -11.87
CA GLN A 515 -25.42 32.98 -12.50
C GLN A 515 -25.96 33.15 -13.94
N SER A 516 -26.10 32.06 -14.68
CA SER A 516 -26.73 32.09 -16.02
C SER A 516 -28.26 32.22 -15.96
N PHE A 517 -28.87 31.96 -14.80
CA PHE A 517 -30.28 32.07 -14.49
C PHE A 517 -30.61 33.38 -13.72
N GLU A 518 -29.69 34.37 -13.77
CA GLU A 518 -30.03 35.68 -13.29
C GLU A 518 -31.24 36.21 -14.10
N TRP A 519 -32.36 36.31 -13.42
CA TRP A 519 -33.62 36.79 -13.97
C TRP A 519 -33.38 38.12 -14.69
N ARG A 520 -33.43 38.11 -16.03
CA ARG A 520 -33.58 39.34 -16.78
C ARG A 520 -34.88 39.99 -16.28
N ARG A 521 -34.77 41.11 -15.61
CA ARG A 521 -35.94 41.91 -15.29
C ARG A 521 -36.65 42.23 -16.60
N PRO A 522 -37.96 42.01 -16.75
CA PRO A 522 -38.69 42.40 -17.96
C PRO A 522 -38.58 43.91 -18.11
N GLY A 523 -37.90 44.37 -19.15
CA GLY A 523 -37.77 45.79 -19.47
C GLY A 523 -36.36 46.34 -19.69
N GLU A 524 -35.30 45.57 -19.52
CA GLU A 524 -33.95 46.09 -19.88
C GLU A 524 -33.70 46.04 -21.39
N PRO A 525 -33.39 47.20 -22.03
CA PRO A 525 -33.13 47.26 -23.47
C PRO A 525 -31.85 46.50 -23.85
N ARG A 526 -31.90 45.72 -24.93
CA ARG A 526 -30.73 45.08 -25.54
C ARG A 526 -29.67 46.14 -25.84
N ARG A 527 -28.58 46.18 -25.11
CA ARG A 527 -27.36 46.83 -25.57
C ARG A 527 -26.84 46.01 -26.75
N SER A 528 -27.04 46.52 -27.95
CA SER A 528 -26.44 45.98 -29.16
C SER A 528 -24.93 46.14 -29.04
N SER A 529 -24.17 45.06 -28.91
CA SER A 529 -22.73 45.04 -29.16
C SER A 529 -22.52 45.09 -30.69
N ALA A 530 -22.66 46.28 -31.24
CA ALA A 530 -22.13 46.59 -32.57
C ALA A 530 -20.83 47.35 -32.35
N ALA A 531 -19.80 46.94 -33.10
CA ALA A 531 -18.49 47.56 -33.32
C ALA A 531 -17.42 47.24 -32.21
N LEU A 532 -16.41 46.52 -32.46
CA LEU A 532 -15.27 46.58 -33.41
C LEU A 532 -14.46 45.30 -33.30
#